data_96d2d659d41e9ee88e76d56ec6449c00
#
_entry.id   96d2d659d41e9ee88e76d56ec6449c00
#
_cell.length_a   1.000
_cell.length_b   1.000
_cell.length_c   1.000
_cell.angle_alpha   90.00
_cell.angle_beta   90.00
_cell.angle_gamma   90.00
#
_symmetry.space_group_name_H-M   'P 1'
#
loop_
_entity.id
_entity.type
_entity.pdbx_description
1 polymer ?
#
loop_
_entity_poly.entity_id
_entity_poly.type
_entity_poly.pdbx_seq_one_letter_code
_entity_poly.pdbx_strand_id
1 'polypeptide(L)'
;MNSLILPNGKIENIKMVIFDKDGTLIDVNHYWCSMIEFRAQFFVDSLKDEVIDKNSLYNDLVDKMGIDLNMKKMKPQGPVGIKPRSFIIDVAYDTICKYCANYTKDKVVDVFAEVDEYSKLKLKDIVKPLDGVIDLLKNLKKNNILSSIATTDLSTRALLAMESLNIKDYFIEIVGADLVENAKPSPDLI
;
A
#
# COMPACT_ATOMS: atom_id res chain seq x y z
N MET A 1 21.69 24.75 15.73
CA MET A 1 20.79 23.75 16.38
C MET A 1 19.69 23.42 15.40
N ASN A 2 19.55 22.13 15.07
CA ASN A 2 18.52 21.68 14.15
C ASN A 2 17.19 21.58 14.89
N SER A 3 16.13 22.14 14.33
CA SER A 3 14.79 22.07 14.92
C SER A 3 13.72 21.78 13.87
N LEU A 4 12.71 21.02 14.24
CA LEU A 4 11.52 20.76 13.46
C LEU A 4 10.39 21.64 13.98
N ILE A 5 9.79 22.42 13.08
CA ILE A 5 8.62 23.25 13.40
C ILE A 5 7.38 22.44 13.02
N LEU A 6 6.54 22.19 14.00
CA LEU A 6 5.25 21.50 13.85
C LEU A 6 4.12 22.53 14.04
N PRO A 7 2.91 22.25 13.54
CA PRO A 7 1.75 23.14 13.74
C PRO A 7 1.51 23.51 15.21
N ASN A 8 1.82 22.60 16.14
CA ASN A 8 1.54 22.74 17.57
C ASN A 8 2.81 22.88 18.42
N GLY A 9 3.97 23.19 17.81
CA GLY A 9 5.19 23.34 18.59
C GLY A 9 6.48 23.22 17.80
N LYS A 10 7.59 23.24 18.53
CA LYS A 10 8.94 23.11 18.00
C LYS A 10 9.67 22.01 18.74
N ILE A 11 10.34 21.11 18.01
CA ILE A 11 11.23 20.11 18.59
C ILE A 11 12.65 20.52 18.26
N GLU A 12 13.50 20.68 19.28
CA GLU A 12 14.87 21.13 19.13
C GLU A 12 15.87 19.97 19.19
N ASN A 13 17.06 20.18 18.67
CA ASN A 13 18.18 19.24 18.70
C ASN A 13 17.90 17.90 17.99
N ILE A 14 17.07 17.92 16.93
CA ILE A 14 16.76 16.72 16.17
C ILE A 14 18.00 16.27 15.42
N LYS A 15 18.31 14.98 15.54
CA LYS A 15 19.36 14.30 14.81
C LYS A 15 18.84 13.37 13.72
N MET A 16 17.63 12.83 13.93
CA MET A 16 17.02 11.83 13.05
C MET A 16 15.50 11.94 13.05
N VAL A 17 14.88 11.62 11.92
CA VAL A 17 13.43 11.45 11.77
C VAL A 17 13.17 10.04 11.25
N ILE A 18 12.32 9.30 11.95
CA ILE A 18 11.86 7.97 11.53
C ILE A 18 10.46 8.12 10.97
N PHE A 19 10.28 7.75 9.71
CA PHE A 19 9.02 7.88 9.00
C PHE A 19 8.26 6.56 8.97
N ASP A 20 6.96 6.61 9.11
CA ASP A 20 6.09 5.58 8.56
C ASP A 20 6.02 5.72 7.04
N LYS A 21 5.64 4.65 6.31
CA LYS A 21 5.58 4.63 4.86
C LYS A 21 4.18 4.97 4.34
N ASP A 22 3.20 4.14 4.65
CA ASP A 22 1.87 4.17 4.04
C ASP A 22 0.99 5.27 4.66
N GLY A 23 0.57 6.25 3.86
CA GLY A 23 -0.17 7.42 4.35
C GLY A 23 0.69 8.50 5.00
N THR A 24 2.02 8.32 5.02
CA THR A 24 3.00 9.30 5.53
C THR A 24 3.97 9.74 4.44
N LEU A 25 4.64 8.82 3.79
CA LEU A 25 5.53 9.10 2.66
C LEU A 25 4.83 8.92 1.32
N ILE A 26 3.93 7.94 1.22
CA ILE A 26 3.21 7.63 -0.02
C ILE A 26 1.70 7.79 0.14
N ASP A 27 1.04 8.14 -0.97
CA ASP A 27 -0.42 8.22 -1.05
C ASP A 27 -1.01 6.80 -1.01
N VAL A 28 -1.51 6.45 0.16
CA VAL A 28 -2.11 5.15 0.44
C VAL A 28 -3.39 4.91 -0.38
N ASN A 29 -4.17 5.97 -0.68
CA ASN A 29 -5.36 5.84 -1.50
C ASN A 29 -5.00 5.46 -2.94
N HIS A 30 -4.03 6.18 -3.53
CA HIS A 30 -3.60 5.89 -4.89
C HIS A 30 -3.05 4.46 -5.02
N TYR A 31 -2.20 4.04 -4.07
CA TYR A 31 -1.62 2.70 -4.06
C TYR A 31 -2.68 1.59 -3.95
N TRP A 32 -3.52 1.64 -2.91
CA TRP A 32 -4.50 0.57 -2.67
C TRP A 32 -5.64 0.55 -3.67
N CYS A 33 -6.08 1.73 -4.17
CA CYS A 33 -7.06 1.75 -5.26
C CYS A 33 -6.51 1.02 -6.49
N SER A 34 -5.28 1.32 -6.91
CA SER A 34 -4.64 0.62 -8.03
C SER A 34 -4.52 -0.89 -7.80
N MET A 35 -4.11 -1.31 -6.60
CA MET A 35 -3.99 -2.74 -6.26
C MET A 35 -5.34 -3.47 -6.31
N ILE A 36 -6.41 -2.83 -5.84
CA ILE A 36 -7.77 -3.41 -5.89
C ILE A 36 -8.26 -3.48 -7.34
N GLU A 37 -8.06 -2.42 -8.12
CA GLU A 37 -8.44 -2.39 -9.54
C GLU A 37 -7.70 -3.46 -10.34
N PHE A 38 -6.40 -3.67 -10.10
CA PHE A 38 -5.66 -4.78 -10.72
C PHE A 38 -6.25 -6.13 -10.35
N ARG A 39 -6.54 -6.38 -9.07
CA ARG A 39 -7.16 -7.64 -8.64
C ARG A 39 -8.50 -7.85 -9.35
N ALA A 40 -9.38 -6.86 -9.37
CA ALA A 40 -10.68 -6.94 -10.02
C ALA A 40 -10.53 -7.23 -11.52
N GLN A 41 -9.60 -6.57 -12.21
CA GLN A 41 -9.34 -6.79 -13.63
C GLN A 41 -8.81 -8.19 -13.92
N PHE A 42 -7.85 -8.68 -13.13
CA PHE A 42 -7.30 -10.02 -13.28
C PHE A 42 -8.36 -11.11 -13.07
N PHE A 43 -9.27 -10.93 -12.11
CA PHE A 43 -10.42 -11.84 -11.94
C PHE A 43 -11.34 -11.83 -13.15
N VAL A 44 -11.71 -10.64 -13.64
CA VAL A 44 -12.56 -10.54 -14.84
C VAL A 44 -11.90 -11.20 -16.05
N ASP A 45 -10.59 -11.03 -16.22
CA ASP A 45 -9.83 -11.61 -17.31
C ASP A 45 -9.70 -13.15 -17.19
N SER A 46 -9.55 -13.66 -15.97
CA SER A 46 -9.47 -15.09 -15.70
C SER A 46 -10.80 -15.82 -15.97
N LEU A 47 -11.93 -15.12 -15.89
CA LEU A 47 -13.29 -15.64 -16.04
C LEU A 47 -13.92 -15.33 -17.40
N LYS A 48 -13.10 -15.15 -18.45
CA LYS A 48 -13.50 -14.63 -19.78
C LYS A 48 -14.80 -15.20 -20.35
N ASP A 49 -14.99 -16.51 -20.22
CA ASP A 49 -16.10 -17.23 -20.89
C ASP A 49 -17.17 -17.71 -19.89
N GLU A 50 -16.93 -17.55 -18.59
CA GLU A 50 -17.78 -18.10 -17.52
C GLU A 50 -18.75 -17.03 -16.95
N VAL A 51 -18.49 -15.73 -17.18
CA VAL A 51 -19.27 -14.63 -16.64
C VAL A 51 -19.83 -13.75 -17.74
N ILE A 52 -21.17 -13.63 -17.76
CA ILE A 52 -21.90 -12.83 -18.76
C ILE A 52 -21.74 -11.32 -18.47
N ASP A 53 -21.87 -10.91 -17.20
CA ASP A 53 -21.79 -9.49 -16.78
C ASP A 53 -20.46 -9.18 -16.08
N LYS A 54 -19.43 -8.94 -16.89
CA LYS A 54 -18.08 -8.61 -16.44
C LYS A 54 -18.01 -7.26 -15.72
N ASN A 55 -18.83 -6.31 -16.13
CA ASN A 55 -18.83 -4.98 -15.53
C ASN A 55 -19.38 -5.01 -14.11
N SER A 56 -20.48 -5.74 -13.88
CA SER A 56 -21.02 -5.93 -12.54
C SER A 56 -20.05 -6.68 -11.65
N LEU A 57 -19.39 -7.74 -12.14
CA LEU A 57 -18.37 -8.47 -11.38
C LEU A 57 -17.21 -7.53 -10.99
N TYR A 58 -16.67 -6.75 -11.94
CA TYR A 58 -15.60 -5.80 -11.66
C TYR A 58 -16.01 -4.79 -10.58
N ASN A 59 -17.17 -4.15 -10.74
CA ASN A 59 -17.66 -3.15 -9.80
C ASN A 59 -17.91 -3.72 -8.41
N ASP A 60 -18.50 -4.91 -8.32
CA ASP A 60 -18.74 -5.59 -7.05
C ASP A 60 -17.43 -5.95 -6.36
N LEU A 61 -16.43 -6.44 -7.09
CA LEU A 61 -15.11 -6.73 -6.54
C LEU A 61 -14.44 -5.47 -5.99
N VAL A 62 -14.44 -4.39 -6.78
CA VAL A 62 -13.85 -3.11 -6.39
C VAL A 62 -14.56 -2.55 -5.15
N ASP A 63 -15.91 -2.56 -5.15
CA ASP A 63 -16.71 -2.09 -4.03
C ASP A 63 -16.49 -2.90 -2.76
N LYS A 64 -16.54 -4.23 -2.84
CA LYS A 64 -16.41 -5.13 -1.68
C LYS A 64 -15.00 -5.17 -1.12
N MET A 65 -13.97 -5.05 -1.95
CA MET A 65 -12.59 -4.92 -1.49
C MET A 65 -12.27 -3.54 -0.91
N GLY A 66 -13.15 -2.54 -1.04
CA GLY A 66 -13.10 -1.32 -0.25
C GLY A 66 -12.85 -0.02 -1.00
N ILE A 67 -13.12 0.06 -2.30
CA ILE A 67 -13.14 1.34 -3.02
C ILE A 67 -14.57 1.87 -3.12
N ASP A 68 -14.73 3.16 -2.91
CA ASP A 68 -15.92 3.90 -3.30
C ASP A 68 -15.81 4.25 -4.78
N LEU A 69 -16.67 3.64 -5.60
CA LEU A 69 -16.68 3.79 -7.05
C LEU A 69 -16.99 5.22 -7.51
N ASN A 70 -17.77 5.97 -6.73
CA ASN A 70 -18.13 7.35 -7.08
C ASN A 70 -16.99 8.31 -6.79
N MET A 71 -16.36 8.16 -5.63
CA MET A 71 -15.28 9.04 -5.18
C MET A 71 -13.90 8.60 -5.66
N LYS A 72 -13.76 7.37 -6.16
CA LYS A 72 -12.48 6.73 -6.53
C LYS A 72 -11.44 6.80 -5.39
N LYS A 73 -11.89 6.51 -4.19
CA LYS A 73 -11.08 6.53 -2.96
C LYS A 73 -11.38 5.30 -2.13
N MET A 74 -10.44 4.95 -1.27
CA MET A 74 -10.67 3.92 -0.27
C MET A 74 -11.83 4.32 0.64
N LYS A 75 -12.73 3.38 0.93
CA LYS A 75 -13.76 3.56 1.94
C LYS A 75 -13.10 3.64 3.32
N PRO A 76 -13.48 4.60 4.18
CA PRO A 76 -12.88 4.73 5.52
C PRO A 76 -12.97 3.47 6.38
N GLN A 77 -13.99 2.64 6.14
CA GLN A 77 -14.21 1.36 6.84
C GLN A 77 -14.01 0.16 5.92
N GLY A 78 -13.36 0.36 4.77
CA GLY A 78 -13.03 -0.70 3.82
C GLY A 78 -12.04 -1.70 4.42
N PRO A 79 -12.06 -2.97 3.97
CA PRO A 79 -11.22 -4.01 4.58
C PRO A 79 -9.73 -3.87 4.23
N VAL A 80 -9.39 -3.33 3.07
CA VAL A 80 -7.99 -3.16 2.65
C VAL A 80 -7.29 -2.12 3.51
N GLY A 81 -6.11 -2.48 4.02
CA GLY A 81 -5.34 -1.65 4.96
C GLY A 81 -5.78 -1.81 6.43
N ILE A 82 -6.92 -2.47 6.71
CA ILE A 82 -7.45 -2.69 8.07
C ILE A 82 -7.48 -4.18 8.43
N LYS A 83 -7.91 -5.02 7.48
CA LYS A 83 -8.05 -6.46 7.68
C LYS A 83 -6.86 -7.23 7.09
N PRO A 84 -6.56 -8.43 7.61
CA PRO A 84 -5.50 -9.26 7.07
C PRO A 84 -5.82 -9.70 5.62
N ARG A 85 -4.78 -10.03 4.86
CA ARG A 85 -4.88 -10.48 3.46
C ARG A 85 -5.87 -11.63 3.27
N SER A 86 -5.90 -12.59 4.19
CA SER A 86 -6.84 -13.73 4.15
C SER A 86 -8.30 -13.28 4.11
N PHE A 87 -8.65 -12.25 4.86
CA PHE A 87 -10.00 -11.67 4.84
C PHE A 87 -10.34 -11.06 3.47
N ILE A 88 -9.38 -10.39 2.82
CA ILE A 88 -9.61 -9.80 1.49
C ILE A 88 -9.79 -10.91 0.43
N ILE A 89 -9.04 -12.00 0.57
CA ILE A 89 -9.20 -13.20 -0.27
C ILE A 89 -10.61 -13.77 -0.10
N ASP A 90 -11.12 -13.88 1.12
CA ASP A 90 -12.48 -14.37 1.40
C ASP A 90 -13.53 -13.45 0.77
N VAL A 91 -13.39 -12.15 0.91
CA VAL A 91 -14.29 -11.15 0.28
C VAL A 91 -14.30 -11.29 -1.24
N ALA A 92 -13.15 -11.47 -1.87
CA ALA A 92 -13.06 -11.67 -3.31
C ALA A 92 -13.72 -12.99 -3.72
N TYR A 93 -13.42 -14.08 -3.00
CA TYR A 93 -14.02 -15.40 -3.24
C TYR A 93 -15.55 -15.37 -3.16
N ASP A 94 -16.10 -14.85 -2.06
CA ASP A 94 -17.55 -14.75 -1.85
C ASP A 94 -18.24 -13.89 -2.92
N THR A 95 -17.53 -12.86 -3.41
CA THR A 95 -18.05 -12.01 -4.48
C THR A 95 -18.07 -12.78 -5.81
N ILE A 96 -16.98 -13.46 -6.17
CA ILE A 96 -16.86 -14.20 -7.43
C ILE A 96 -17.86 -15.36 -7.48
N CYS A 97 -18.09 -16.07 -6.37
CA CYS A 97 -19.03 -17.19 -6.31
C CYS A 97 -20.50 -16.80 -6.64
N LYS A 98 -20.85 -15.53 -6.58
CA LYS A 98 -22.17 -15.05 -7.05
C LYS A 98 -22.29 -15.05 -8.57
N TYR A 99 -21.17 -14.98 -9.28
CA TYR A 99 -21.09 -14.92 -10.74
C TYR A 99 -20.64 -16.25 -11.35
N CYS A 100 -19.81 -17.01 -10.62
CA CYS A 100 -19.26 -18.30 -11.03
C CYS A 100 -19.23 -19.23 -9.81
N ALA A 101 -20.27 -20.09 -9.67
CA ALA A 101 -20.45 -20.97 -8.51
C ALA A 101 -19.32 -22.02 -8.33
N ASN A 102 -18.62 -22.38 -9.40
CA ASN A 102 -17.56 -23.39 -9.38
C ASN A 102 -16.14 -22.81 -9.22
N TYR A 103 -16.03 -21.51 -8.94
CA TYR A 103 -14.72 -20.90 -8.71
C TYR A 103 -14.14 -21.39 -7.38
N THR A 104 -12.82 -21.59 -7.33
CA THR A 104 -12.17 -22.12 -6.13
C THR A 104 -11.38 -21.04 -5.40
N LYS A 105 -11.23 -21.21 -4.09
CA LYS A 105 -10.45 -20.26 -3.28
C LYS A 105 -8.96 -20.29 -3.65
N ASP A 106 -8.43 -21.44 -4.08
CA ASP A 106 -7.04 -21.54 -4.55
C ASP A 106 -6.79 -20.66 -5.77
N LYS A 107 -7.71 -20.63 -6.74
CA LYS A 107 -7.61 -19.68 -7.87
C LYS A 107 -7.63 -18.21 -7.43
N VAL A 108 -8.36 -17.88 -6.35
CA VAL A 108 -8.30 -16.51 -5.79
C VAL A 108 -6.91 -16.21 -5.26
N VAL A 109 -6.30 -17.15 -4.53
CA VAL A 109 -4.94 -17.01 -4.02
C VAL A 109 -3.92 -16.82 -5.16
N ASP A 110 -4.05 -17.61 -6.22
CA ASP A 110 -3.19 -17.51 -7.41
C ASP A 110 -3.29 -16.13 -8.07
N VAL A 111 -4.49 -15.61 -8.30
CA VAL A 111 -4.69 -14.27 -8.86
C VAL A 111 -4.09 -13.18 -7.94
N PHE A 112 -4.23 -13.32 -6.63
CA PHE A 112 -3.59 -12.38 -5.71
C PHE A 112 -2.06 -12.41 -5.82
N ALA A 113 -1.46 -13.59 -6.01
CA ALA A 113 -0.02 -13.74 -6.21
C ALA A 113 0.43 -13.14 -7.56
N GLU A 114 -0.32 -13.40 -8.64
CA GLU A 114 -0.06 -12.81 -9.96
C GLU A 114 -0.11 -11.28 -9.92
N VAL A 115 -1.10 -10.70 -9.23
CA VAL A 115 -1.21 -9.24 -9.08
C VAL A 115 -0.06 -8.67 -8.25
N ASP A 116 0.40 -9.38 -7.21
CA ASP A 116 1.56 -8.96 -6.45
C ASP A 116 2.82 -8.86 -7.33
N GLU A 117 3.06 -9.86 -8.20
CA GLU A 117 4.17 -9.80 -9.16
C GLU A 117 3.97 -8.71 -10.22
N TYR A 118 2.77 -8.60 -10.78
CA TYR A 118 2.44 -7.55 -11.75
C TYR A 118 2.63 -6.15 -11.16
N SER A 119 2.23 -5.95 -9.91
CA SER A 119 2.34 -4.66 -9.24
C SER A 119 3.79 -4.17 -9.08
N LYS A 120 4.76 -5.10 -8.96
CA LYS A 120 6.18 -4.74 -8.93
C LYS A 120 6.63 -4.06 -10.22
N LEU A 121 6.12 -4.51 -11.37
CA LEU A 121 6.42 -3.91 -12.67
C LEU A 121 5.75 -2.55 -12.86
N LYS A 122 4.68 -2.28 -12.09
CA LYS A 122 3.87 -1.07 -12.16
C LYS A 122 4.11 -0.09 -11.02
N LEU A 123 5.13 -0.29 -10.19
CA LEU A 123 5.38 0.53 -9.00
C LEU A 123 5.44 2.03 -9.32
N LYS A 124 6.08 2.42 -10.43
CA LYS A 124 6.17 3.84 -10.85
C LYS A 124 4.82 4.47 -11.15
N ASP A 125 3.84 3.66 -11.52
CA ASP A 125 2.50 4.13 -11.88
C ASP A 125 1.59 4.21 -10.65
N ILE A 126 1.79 3.32 -9.67
CA ILE A 126 0.90 3.13 -8.52
C ILE A 126 1.44 3.71 -7.21
N VAL A 127 2.73 4.02 -7.12
CA VAL A 127 3.32 4.66 -5.93
C VAL A 127 3.51 6.15 -6.21
N LYS A 128 2.93 7.00 -5.36
CA LYS A 128 3.08 8.46 -5.42
C LYS A 128 3.47 8.99 -4.05
N PRO A 129 4.43 9.93 -3.97
CA PRO A 129 4.71 10.59 -2.71
C PRO A 129 3.53 11.51 -2.33
N LEU A 130 3.29 11.67 -1.04
CA LEU A 130 2.40 12.73 -0.56
C LEU A 130 3.04 14.11 -0.80
N ASP A 131 2.18 15.11 -0.93
CA ASP A 131 2.62 16.49 -1.15
C ASP A 131 3.58 16.95 -0.04
N GLY A 132 4.68 17.58 -0.43
CA GLY A 132 5.69 18.10 0.48
C GLY A 132 6.74 17.07 0.94
N VAL A 133 6.56 15.78 0.74
CA VAL A 133 7.51 14.73 1.18
C VAL A 133 8.91 14.95 0.60
N ILE A 134 9.00 15.17 -0.71
CA ILE A 134 10.29 15.33 -1.39
C ILE A 134 11.03 16.57 -0.86
N ASP A 135 10.31 17.67 -0.65
CA ASP A 135 10.91 18.92 -0.14
C ASP A 135 11.33 18.78 1.32
N LEU A 136 10.53 18.05 2.11
CA LEU A 136 10.91 17.73 3.50
C LEU A 136 12.21 16.91 3.53
N LEU A 137 12.31 15.84 2.74
CA LEU A 137 13.50 14.98 2.70
C LEU A 137 14.74 15.76 2.23
N LYS A 138 14.62 16.62 1.22
CA LYS A 138 15.70 17.52 0.80
C LYS A 138 16.14 18.46 1.92
N ASN A 139 15.19 19.03 2.64
CA ASN A 139 15.47 19.95 3.76
C ASN A 139 16.13 19.24 4.93
N LEU A 140 15.71 18.04 5.30
CA LEU A 140 16.35 17.22 6.33
C LEU A 140 17.79 16.92 5.97
N LYS A 141 18.04 16.44 4.73
CA LYS A 141 19.39 16.15 4.24
C LYS A 141 20.28 17.39 4.24
N LYS A 142 19.77 18.54 3.79
CA LYS A 142 20.51 19.82 3.79
C LYS A 142 20.92 20.26 5.18
N ASN A 143 20.13 19.93 6.20
CA ASN A 143 20.39 20.26 7.60
C ASN A 143 21.13 19.14 8.35
N ASN A 144 21.65 18.12 7.66
CA ASN A 144 22.31 16.95 8.25
C ASN A 144 21.45 16.22 9.29
N ILE A 145 20.13 16.20 9.09
CA ILE A 145 19.21 15.38 9.87
C ILE A 145 19.02 14.06 9.14
N LEU A 146 19.29 12.95 9.83
CA LEU A 146 19.13 11.62 9.28
C LEU A 146 17.66 11.26 9.09
N SER A 147 17.37 10.41 8.13
CA SER A 147 16.03 9.88 7.90
C SER A 147 16.07 8.37 7.80
N SER A 148 15.09 7.67 8.38
CA SER A 148 14.87 6.24 8.19
C SER A 148 13.38 5.95 8.05
N ILE A 149 13.05 4.73 7.66
CA ILE A 149 11.68 4.24 7.54
C ILE A 149 11.47 3.07 8.49
N ALA A 150 10.35 3.10 9.22
CA ALA A 150 9.82 2.00 9.99
C ALA A 150 8.39 1.70 9.51
N THR A 151 8.15 0.53 8.92
CA THR A 151 6.85 0.18 8.31
C THR A 151 6.37 -1.21 8.72
N THR A 152 5.05 -1.40 8.72
CA THR A 152 4.42 -2.73 8.87
C THR A 152 4.43 -3.55 7.57
N ASP A 153 4.87 -2.98 6.46
CA ASP A 153 5.09 -3.68 5.19
C ASP A 153 6.43 -4.45 5.21
N LEU A 154 6.64 -5.30 4.20
CA LEU A 154 7.92 -5.98 4.01
C LEU A 154 9.02 -4.97 3.65
N SER A 155 10.20 -5.14 4.22
CA SER A 155 11.38 -4.29 3.95
C SER A 155 11.71 -4.19 2.46
N THR A 156 11.66 -5.32 1.75
CA THR A 156 11.92 -5.39 0.31
C THR A 156 10.90 -4.60 -0.50
N ARG A 157 9.62 -4.63 -0.13
CA ARG A 157 8.55 -3.87 -0.79
C ARG A 157 8.70 -2.38 -0.53
N ALA A 158 9.02 -2.00 0.71
CA ALA A 158 9.28 -0.61 1.06
C ALA A 158 10.49 -0.05 0.30
N LEU A 159 11.57 -0.82 0.19
CA LEU A 159 12.75 -0.46 -0.59
C LEU A 159 12.40 -0.20 -2.06
N LEU A 160 11.71 -1.13 -2.72
CA LEU A 160 11.29 -0.98 -4.12
C LEU A 160 10.40 0.25 -4.34
N ALA A 161 9.51 0.58 -3.39
CA ALA A 161 8.69 1.78 -3.46
C ALA A 161 9.56 3.05 -3.41
N MET A 162 10.53 3.13 -2.50
CA MET A 162 11.43 4.29 -2.39
C MET A 162 12.36 4.42 -3.60
N GLU A 163 12.83 3.31 -4.16
CA GLU A 163 13.59 3.29 -5.41
C GLU A 163 12.75 3.78 -6.60
N SER A 164 11.51 3.34 -6.72
CA SER A 164 10.61 3.76 -7.79
C SER A 164 10.33 5.26 -7.80
N LEU A 165 10.36 5.90 -6.63
CA LEU A 165 10.22 7.33 -6.44
C LEU A 165 11.55 8.11 -6.54
N ASN A 166 12.70 7.43 -6.68
CA ASN A 166 14.04 8.02 -6.62
C ASN A 166 14.33 8.77 -5.31
N ILE A 167 13.79 8.31 -4.19
CA ILE A 167 14.01 8.90 -2.86
C ILE A 167 14.71 7.97 -1.86
N LYS A 168 15.10 6.77 -2.28
CA LYS A 168 15.79 5.78 -1.44
C LYS A 168 17.04 6.36 -0.78
N ASP A 169 17.82 7.17 -1.49
CA ASP A 169 19.10 7.74 -1.01
C ASP A 169 18.96 8.85 0.04
N TYR A 170 17.72 9.18 0.43
CA TYR A 170 17.46 10.03 1.60
C TYR A 170 17.44 9.24 2.91
N PHE A 171 17.26 7.92 2.86
CA PHE A 171 17.12 7.07 4.03
C PHE A 171 18.39 6.27 4.30
N ILE A 172 18.83 6.30 5.57
CA ILE A 172 19.96 5.49 6.03
C ILE A 172 19.57 4.04 6.25
N GLU A 173 18.29 3.79 6.59
CA GLU A 173 17.76 2.47 6.88
C GLU A 173 16.27 2.39 6.53
N ILE A 174 15.81 1.22 6.10
CA ILE A 174 14.40 0.89 5.84
C ILE A 174 14.09 -0.42 6.56
N VAL A 175 13.34 -0.32 7.66
CA VAL A 175 12.99 -1.46 8.51
C VAL A 175 11.53 -1.83 8.29
N GLY A 176 11.30 -3.04 7.78
CA GLY A 176 9.98 -3.63 7.60
C GLY A 176 9.63 -4.59 8.74
N ALA A 177 8.36 -4.98 8.82
CA ALA A 177 7.88 -5.91 9.84
C ALA A 177 8.52 -7.31 9.76
N ASP A 178 9.13 -7.66 8.63
CA ASP A 178 9.87 -8.90 8.40
C ASP A 178 11.25 -8.94 9.06
N LEU A 179 11.75 -7.80 9.55
CA LEU A 179 13.07 -7.67 10.19
C LEU A 179 13.00 -7.61 11.72
N VAL A 180 11.82 -7.70 12.31
CA VAL A 180 11.59 -7.61 13.75
C VAL A 180 10.71 -8.73 14.26
N GLU A 181 10.79 -9.02 15.54
CA GLU A 181 9.96 -10.05 16.18
C GLU A 181 8.50 -9.56 16.33
N ASN A 182 8.32 -8.30 16.75
CA ASN A 182 7.01 -7.69 16.96
C ASN A 182 6.85 -6.43 16.11
N ALA A 183 5.89 -6.45 15.18
CA ALA A 183 5.54 -5.29 14.38
C ALA A 183 4.83 -4.20 15.22
N LYS A 184 4.62 -3.01 14.63
CA LYS A 184 3.85 -1.94 15.27
C LYS A 184 2.53 -2.49 15.85
N PRO A 185 2.15 -2.09 17.07
CA PRO A 185 2.66 -0.94 17.85
C PRO A 185 3.87 -1.23 18.74
N SER A 186 4.54 -2.38 18.61
CA SER A 186 5.79 -2.62 19.33
C SER A 186 6.86 -1.62 18.91
N PRO A 187 7.77 -1.20 19.84
CA PRO A 187 8.89 -0.33 19.51
C PRO A 187 10.03 -1.03 18.75
N ASP A 188 9.94 -2.31 18.45
CA ASP A 188 11.02 -3.12 17.86
C ASP A 188 11.50 -2.57 16.50
N LEU A 189 10.65 -1.79 15.79
CA LEU A 189 10.98 -1.14 14.52
C LEU A 189 11.77 0.19 14.69
N ILE A 190 12.01 0.64 15.92
CA ILE A 190 12.64 1.92 16.25
C ILE A 190 13.95 1.68 16.99
#